data_c4248f5d3888288a20e6ca5a0c143e11
#
_entry.id   c4248f5d3888288a20e6ca5a0c143e11
#
_cell.length_a   1.000
_cell.length_b   1.000
_cell.length_c   1.000
_cell.angle_alpha   90.00
_cell.angle_beta   90.00
_cell.angle_gamma   90.00
#
_symmetry.space_group_name_H-M   'P 1'
#
loop_
_entity.id
_entity.type
_entity.pdbx_description
1 polymer ?
#
loop_
_entity_poly.entity_id
_entity_poly.type
_entity_poly.pdbx_seq_one_letter_code
_entity_poly.pdbx_strand_id
1 'polypeptide(L)'
;SFLQVSLHDDEDYEYDQTITGSGGSLDSGELAPGEVTRGTLVFEVPEGTSGLALHVDLDQSIIGYDGVEIDLASRGSGRTLTQDLQVEVYETGDTLEYQDTRFTVNSVRTSPGEGFATPDEGNEFVLVDVTVENIGDDELTISTLLQMELKDGRGRTYDISIVGASVSDRDFSQGDPIPPGGRRRGEIAFEAPDGVDPLYLVMDFDVFAEGDKSFFQLR
;
A
#
# COMPACT_ATOMS: atom_id res chain seq x y z
N SER A 1 -0.62 11.31 12.51
CA SER A 1 -1.25 10.58 13.63
C SER A 1 -0.79 9.14 13.56
N PHE A 2 -0.11 8.67 14.60
CA PHE A 2 0.23 7.26 14.71
C PHE A 2 -0.92 6.52 15.38
N LEU A 3 -1.50 5.56 14.68
CA LEU A 3 -2.41 4.60 15.29
C LEU A 3 -1.57 3.64 16.13
N GLN A 4 -1.67 3.72 17.45
CA GLN A 4 -1.05 2.74 18.34
C GLN A 4 -2.08 1.66 18.64
N VAL A 5 -1.69 0.42 18.42
CA VAL A 5 -2.53 -0.74 18.65
C VAL A 5 -1.76 -1.73 19.50
N SER A 6 -2.32 -2.08 20.65
CA SER A 6 -1.81 -3.14 21.53
C SER A 6 -2.90 -4.17 21.82
N LEU A 7 -2.50 -5.36 22.20
CA LEU A 7 -3.41 -6.42 22.61
C LEU A 7 -3.27 -6.61 24.13
N HIS A 8 -4.39 -6.68 24.83
CA HIS A 8 -4.44 -6.89 26.29
C HIS A 8 -5.21 -8.18 26.61
N ASP A 9 -4.89 -8.77 27.74
CA ASP A 9 -5.65 -9.90 28.29
C ASP A 9 -6.46 -9.51 29.55
N ASP A 10 -7.17 -10.47 30.15
CA ASP A 10 -7.99 -10.27 31.36
C ASP A 10 -7.17 -10.11 32.65
N GLU A 11 -5.84 -10.23 32.58
CA GLU A 11 -4.92 -9.95 33.68
C GLU A 11 -4.15 -8.60 33.49
N ASP A 12 -4.56 -7.76 32.50
CA ASP A 12 -3.95 -6.48 32.13
C ASP A 12 -2.51 -6.60 31.59
N TYR A 13 -2.11 -7.77 31.06
CA TYR A 13 -0.85 -7.89 30.33
C TYR A 13 -1.02 -7.30 28.92
N GLU A 14 -0.03 -6.51 28.51
CA GLU A 14 0.06 -5.91 27.19
C GLU A 14 1.00 -6.70 26.28
N TYR A 15 0.56 -6.96 25.06
CA TYR A 15 1.30 -7.67 24.02
C TYR A 15 1.52 -6.74 22.82
N ASP A 16 2.78 -6.59 22.45
CA ASP A 16 3.17 -5.80 21.28
C ASP A 16 2.92 -6.53 19.98
N GLN A 17 2.69 -5.75 18.91
CA GLN A 17 2.55 -6.28 17.57
C GLN A 17 3.85 -6.93 17.11
N THR A 18 3.75 -8.14 16.58
CA THR A 18 4.87 -8.88 16.00
C THR A 18 4.93 -8.64 14.49
N ILE A 19 6.11 -8.30 13.99
CA ILE A 19 6.37 -8.16 12.55
C ILE A 19 6.56 -9.57 12.00
N THR A 20 5.54 -10.14 11.38
CA THR A 20 5.65 -11.40 10.64
C THR A 20 5.51 -11.12 9.15
N GLY A 21 6.52 -11.52 8.37
CA GLY A 21 6.68 -11.18 6.95
C GLY A 21 5.76 -11.90 5.97
N SER A 22 4.51 -12.16 6.29
CA SER A 22 3.55 -12.75 5.36
C SER A 22 2.37 -11.81 5.12
N GLY A 23 2.38 -11.20 3.97
CA GLY A 23 1.37 -10.46 3.21
C GLY A 23 0.12 -9.92 3.93
N GLY A 24 -0.16 -8.64 3.74
CA GLY A 24 -1.39 -8.00 4.19
C GLY A 24 -1.34 -7.45 5.62
N SER A 25 -0.16 -7.03 6.10
CA SER A 25 -0.06 -6.20 7.32
C SER A 25 -0.84 -4.89 7.15
N LEU A 26 -1.29 -4.33 8.27
CA LEU A 26 -1.86 -2.99 8.26
C LEU A 26 -0.73 -1.98 8.05
N ASP A 27 -0.80 -1.24 6.94
CA ASP A 27 0.20 -0.24 6.64
C ASP A 27 0.14 0.92 7.62
N SER A 28 1.32 1.38 8.00
CA SER A 28 1.51 2.61 8.75
C SER A 28 1.69 3.78 7.79
N GLY A 29 1.04 4.90 8.06
CA GLY A 29 1.18 6.11 7.24
C GLY A 29 -0.04 6.99 7.32
N GLU A 30 0.02 8.12 6.64
CA GLU A 30 -1.12 9.00 6.50
C GLU A 30 -2.12 8.47 5.48
N LEU A 31 -3.39 8.68 5.77
CA LEU A 31 -4.48 8.39 4.86
C LEU A 31 -4.93 9.69 4.18
N ALA A 32 -5.03 9.64 2.85
CA ALA A 32 -5.65 10.72 2.09
C ALA A 32 -7.15 10.85 2.45
N PRO A 33 -7.79 12.02 2.27
CA PRO A 33 -9.21 12.18 2.49
C PRO A 33 -10.05 11.15 1.72
N GLY A 34 -10.83 10.35 2.46
CA GLY A 34 -11.66 9.27 1.90
C GLY A 34 -10.92 7.95 1.63
N GLU A 35 -9.61 7.89 1.86
CA GLU A 35 -8.83 6.66 1.80
C GLU A 35 -9.18 5.73 2.97
N VAL A 36 -9.16 4.44 2.70
CA VAL A 36 -9.32 3.36 3.70
C VAL A 36 -8.05 2.53 3.72
N THR A 37 -7.59 2.14 4.89
CA THR A 37 -6.57 1.10 5.03
C THR A 37 -7.15 -0.13 5.69
N ARG A 38 -6.65 -1.30 5.29
CA ARG A 38 -7.09 -2.60 5.80
C ARG A 38 -5.93 -3.58 5.80
N GLY A 39 -5.67 -4.17 6.94
CA GLY A 39 -4.61 -5.14 7.09
C GLY A 39 -4.85 -6.12 8.23
N THR A 40 -3.86 -6.96 8.47
CA THR A 40 -3.82 -7.93 9.56
C THR A 40 -2.80 -7.47 10.59
N LEU A 41 -3.19 -7.48 11.86
CA LEU A 41 -2.30 -7.30 12.99
C LEU A 41 -1.99 -8.67 13.57
N VAL A 42 -0.73 -8.94 13.88
CA VAL A 42 -0.27 -10.22 14.43
C VAL A 42 0.36 -9.98 15.79
N PHE A 43 -0.08 -10.74 16.78
CA PHE A 43 0.43 -10.71 18.15
C PHE A 43 0.86 -12.10 18.58
N GLU A 44 1.92 -12.19 19.32
CA GLU A 44 2.34 -13.43 19.97
C GLU A 44 1.89 -13.42 21.43
N VAL A 45 1.07 -14.40 21.82
CA VAL A 45 0.54 -14.53 23.17
C VAL A 45 0.81 -15.93 23.73
N PRO A 46 0.98 -16.11 25.06
CA PRO A 46 1.12 -17.43 25.68
C PRO A 46 -0.09 -18.33 25.37
N GLU A 47 0.16 -19.63 25.29
CA GLU A 47 -0.92 -20.61 25.09
C GLU A 47 -1.89 -20.61 26.30
N GLY A 48 -3.18 -20.51 26.00
CA GLY A 48 -4.23 -20.47 27.02
C GLY A 48 -4.60 -19.10 27.53
N THR A 49 -4.00 -18.02 27.00
CA THR A 49 -4.41 -16.63 27.30
C THR A 49 -5.89 -16.42 26.95
N SER A 50 -6.62 -15.76 27.86
CA SER A 50 -8.06 -15.49 27.73
C SER A 50 -8.35 -13.98 27.85
N GLY A 51 -9.58 -13.59 27.48
CA GLY A 51 -10.05 -12.21 27.61
C GLY A 51 -9.31 -11.21 26.72
N LEU A 52 -8.84 -11.66 25.53
CA LEU A 52 -8.10 -10.81 24.62
C LEU A 52 -8.95 -9.65 24.09
N ALA A 53 -8.46 -8.43 24.30
CA ALA A 53 -9.05 -7.20 23.78
C ALA A 53 -7.99 -6.39 23.02
N LEU A 54 -8.37 -5.86 21.86
CA LEU A 54 -7.53 -4.95 21.09
C LEU A 54 -7.75 -3.53 21.61
N HIS A 55 -6.67 -2.90 22.06
CA HIS A 55 -6.66 -1.51 22.47
C HIS A 55 -6.14 -0.64 21.31
N VAL A 56 -6.97 0.30 20.88
CA VAL A 56 -6.63 1.23 19.79
C VAL A 56 -6.55 2.64 20.38
N ASP A 57 -5.33 3.17 20.47
CA ASP A 57 -5.11 4.54 20.92
C ASP A 57 -5.22 5.48 19.72
N LEU A 58 -6.23 6.33 19.74
CA LEU A 58 -6.44 7.39 18.77
C LEU A 58 -5.75 8.62 19.32
N ASP A 59 -4.69 9.10 18.66
CA ASP A 59 -3.85 10.25 19.01
C ASP A 59 -4.60 11.31 19.87
N GLN A 60 -4.08 11.57 21.06
CA GLN A 60 -4.64 12.47 22.07
C GLN A 60 -4.74 13.95 21.66
N SER A 61 -4.27 14.31 20.47
CA SER A 61 -4.43 15.69 19.95
C SER A 61 -5.85 16.00 19.51
N ILE A 62 -6.72 15.00 19.35
CA ILE A 62 -8.15 15.17 19.09
C ILE A 62 -8.88 14.99 20.42
N ILE A 63 -9.16 16.11 21.02
CA ILE A 63 -9.92 16.38 22.25
C ILE A 63 -10.77 15.19 22.75
N GLY A 64 -10.28 14.52 23.79
CA GLY A 64 -11.14 13.83 24.77
C GLY A 64 -11.65 12.44 24.42
N TYR A 65 -10.94 11.67 23.60
CA TYR A 65 -11.21 10.22 23.45
C TYR A 65 -10.12 9.42 24.16
N ASP A 66 -10.46 8.76 25.25
CA ASP A 66 -9.73 7.61 25.78
C ASP A 66 -9.88 6.49 24.79
N GLY A 67 -8.83 5.96 24.18
CA GLY A 67 -8.79 4.87 23.20
C GLY A 67 -10.07 4.01 22.98
N VAL A 68 -10.05 3.13 22.02
CA VAL A 68 -11.14 2.20 21.75
C VAL A 68 -10.70 0.80 22.13
N GLU A 69 -11.46 0.14 23.01
CA GLU A 69 -11.25 -1.28 23.34
C GLU A 69 -12.20 -2.16 22.53
N ILE A 70 -11.65 -3.17 21.88
CA ILE A 70 -12.40 -4.13 21.05
C ILE A 70 -12.21 -5.54 21.61
N ASP A 71 -13.26 -6.09 22.24
CA ASP A 71 -13.27 -7.48 22.70
C ASP A 71 -13.22 -8.45 21.50
N LEU A 72 -12.18 -9.28 21.45
CA LEU A 72 -11.95 -10.23 20.36
C LEU A 72 -12.76 -11.55 20.54
N ALA A 73 -13.33 -11.81 21.72
CA ALA A 73 -14.20 -12.95 21.94
C ALA A 73 -15.58 -12.75 21.27
N SER A 74 -16.00 -11.49 21.09
CA SER A 74 -17.25 -11.16 20.43
C SER A 74 -17.07 -11.05 18.92
N ARG A 75 -17.76 -11.90 18.14
CA ARG A 75 -17.82 -11.75 16.68
C ARG A 75 -18.73 -10.57 16.34
N GLY A 76 -18.13 -9.40 16.16
CA GLY A 76 -18.84 -8.23 15.66
C GLY A 76 -19.25 -8.41 14.18
N SER A 77 -20.40 -7.87 13.80
CA SER A 77 -20.74 -7.67 12.39
C SER A 77 -20.09 -6.36 11.91
N GLY A 78 -18.79 -6.40 11.63
CA GLY A 78 -18.08 -5.25 11.11
C GLY A 78 -18.65 -4.80 9.77
N ARG A 79 -18.85 -3.48 9.61
CA ARG A 79 -19.20 -2.91 8.32
C ARG A 79 -17.96 -2.94 7.44
N THR A 80 -18.08 -3.50 6.24
CA THR A 80 -17.02 -3.37 5.25
C THR A 80 -17.01 -1.92 4.75
N LEU A 81 -15.90 -1.23 4.96
CA LEU A 81 -15.66 0.08 4.40
C LEU A 81 -15.08 -0.09 2.99
N THR A 82 -15.41 0.85 2.12
CA THR A 82 -14.83 0.98 0.78
C THR A 82 -14.25 2.37 0.64
N GLN A 83 -13.25 2.51 -0.20
CA GLN A 83 -12.66 3.81 -0.52
C GLN A 83 -13.71 4.75 -1.12
N ASP A 84 -13.69 5.99 -0.67
CA ASP A 84 -14.47 7.11 -1.21
C ASP A 84 -13.53 8.33 -1.29
N LEU A 85 -12.52 8.20 -2.18
CA LEU A 85 -11.42 9.15 -2.30
C LEU A 85 -11.95 10.55 -2.60
N GLN A 86 -11.62 11.50 -1.72
CA GLN A 86 -11.96 12.93 -1.84
C GLN A 86 -10.80 13.74 -2.42
N VAL A 87 -9.85 13.05 -3.05
CA VAL A 87 -8.70 13.61 -3.78
C VAL A 87 -8.87 13.35 -5.26
N GLU A 88 -8.07 14.04 -6.08
CA GLU A 88 -8.04 13.77 -7.52
C GLU A 88 -7.53 12.36 -7.79
N VAL A 89 -8.27 11.61 -8.61
CA VAL A 89 -7.91 10.27 -9.07
C VAL A 89 -7.65 10.35 -10.56
N TYR A 90 -6.44 9.98 -10.95
CA TYR A 90 -6.00 9.94 -12.35
C TYR A 90 -6.40 8.60 -12.99
N GLU A 91 -6.61 8.59 -14.28
CA GLU A 91 -6.88 7.38 -15.06
C GLU A 91 -5.60 6.87 -15.75
N THR A 92 -5.63 5.63 -16.19
CA THR A 92 -4.58 5.08 -17.07
C THR A 92 -4.48 5.91 -18.35
N GLY A 93 -3.29 6.43 -18.65
CA GLY A 93 -3.00 7.37 -19.72
C GLY A 93 -2.80 8.81 -19.26
N ASP A 94 -3.23 9.15 -18.05
CA ASP A 94 -3.03 10.47 -17.49
C ASP A 94 -1.58 10.70 -17.04
N THR A 95 -1.22 11.96 -17.02
CA THR A 95 0.11 12.44 -16.59
C THR A 95 -0.05 13.42 -15.44
N LEU A 96 0.68 13.19 -14.38
CA LEU A 96 0.77 14.08 -13.22
C LEU A 96 2.14 14.76 -13.22
N GLU A 97 2.18 16.06 -12.97
CA GLU A 97 3.40 16.80 -12.66
C GLU A 97 3.43 17.15 -11.17
N TYR A 98 4.46 16.70 -10.50
CA TYR A 98 4.71 17.02 -9.11
C TYR A 98 6.17 17.45 -8.93
N GLN A 99 6.40 18.69 -8.50
CA GLN A 99 7.73 19.31 -8.39
C GLN A 99 8.56 19.09 -9.68
N ASP A 100 9.69 18.40 -9.58
CA ASP A 100 10.61 18.14 -10.68
C ASP A 100 10.31 16.81 -11.42
N THR A 101 9.17 16.20 -11.14
CA THR A 101 8.80 14.88 -11.67
C THR A 101 7.53 14.97 -12.50
N ARG A 102 7.58 14.40 -13.71
CA ARG A 102 6.39 14.09 -14.49
C ARG A 102 6.20 12.57 -14.51
N PHE A 103 5.05 12.12 -14.03
CA PHE A 103 4.70 10.71 -13.88
C PHE A 103 3.51 10.37 -14.75
N THR A 104 3.62 9.30 -15.55
CA THR A 104 2.53 8.81 -16.42
C THR A 104 2.33 7.31 -16.21
N VAL A 105 1.11 6.89 -15.97
CA VAL A 105 0.72 5.48 -16.06
C VAL A 105 0.27 5.21 -17.51
N ASN A 106 1.10 4.50 -18.29
CA ASN A 106 0.83 4.29 -19.71
C ASN A 106 -0.23 3.21 -19.96
N SER A 107 -0.12 2.09 -19.23
CA SER A 107 -1.03 0.95 -19.38
C SER A 107 -0.88 0.00 -18.19
N VAL A 108 -1.86 -0.88 -18.02
CA VAL A 108 -1.82 -2.01 -17.09
C VAL A 108 -2.10 -3.31 -17.87
N ARG A 109 -1.42 -4.38 -17.47
CA ARG A 109 -1.71 -5.74 -17.93
C ARG A 109 -1.56 -6.72 -16.79
N THR A 110 -2.17 -7.89 -16.93
CA THR A 110 -2.01 -8.98 -15.98
C THR A 110 -1.23 -10.14 -16.60
N SER A 111 -0.65 -10.99 -15.75
CA SER A 111 0.05 -12.20 -16.16
C SER A 111 -0.18 -13.32 -15.13
N PRO A 112 -0.47 -14.55 -15.61
CA PRO A 112 -0.52 -15.72 -14.73
C PRO A 112 0.87 -16.23 -14.34
N GLY A 113 1.92 -15.51 -14.76
CA GLY A 113 3.30 -15.92 -14.59
C GLY A 113 3.79 -16.89 -15.66
N GLU A 114 5.07 -17.20 -15.63
CA GLU A 114 5.72 -18.14 -16.54
C GLU A 114 6.88 -18.88 -15.83
N GLY A 115 6.96 -20.19 -16.03
CA GLY A 115 8.06 -21.01 -15.53
C GLY A 115 8.15 -21.02 -14.00
N PHE A 116 9.17 -20.38 -13.43
CA PHE A 116 9.37 -20.26 -11.97
C PHE A 116 8.70 -19.02 -11.38
N ALA A 117 8.32 -18.08 -12.23
CA ALA A 117 7.63 -16.87 -11.83
C ALA A 117 6.12 -17.08 -11.92
N THR A 118 5.54 -17.64 -10.87
CA THR A 118 4.09 -17.86 -10.76
C THR A 118 3.59 -17.16 -9.50
N PRO A 119 2.44 -16.46 -9.57
CA PRO A 119 1.81 -15.88 -8.39
C PRO A 119 1.27 -16.98 -7.46
N ASP A 120 0.95 -16.62 -6.24
CA ASP A 120 0.28 -17.50 -5.28
C ASP A 120 -1.11 -17.92 -5.81
N GLU A 121 -1.65 -19.03 -5.27
CA GLU A 121 -2.96 -19.56 -5.68
C GLU A 121 -4.08 -18.51 -5.48
N GLY A 122 -4.79 -18.18 -6.56
CA GLY A 122 -5.87 -17.18 -6.57
C GLY A 122 -5.39 -15.76 -6.81
N ASN A 123 -4.10 -15.56 -7.11
CA ASN A 123 -3.51 -14.27 -7.45
C ASN A 123 -3.07 -14.22 -8.94
N GLU A 124 -2.85 -13.01 -9.40
CA GLU A 124 -2.24 -12.68 -10.69
C GLU A 124 -1.12 -11.65 -10.50
N PHE A 125 -0.12 -11.64 -11.39
CA PHE A 125 0.77 -10.49 -11.47
C PHE A 125 0.09 -9.36 -12.21
N VAL A 126 0.13 -8.17 -11.61
CA VAL A 126 -0.33 -6.92 -12.21
C VAL A 126 0.91 -6.12 -12.60
N LEU A 127 1.09 -5.89 -13.90
CA LEU A 127 2.23 -5.13 -14.42
C LEU A 127 1.74 -3.77 -14.89
N VAL A 128 2.28 -2.72 -14.27
CA VAL A 128 1.92 -1.33 -14.56
C VAL A 128 3.06 -0.68 -15.33
N ASP A 129 2.82 -0.34 -16.60
CA ASP A 129 3.79 0.37 -17.45
C ASP A 129 3.75 1.87 -17.10
N VAL A 130 4.84 2.38 -16.58
CA VAL A 130 4.97 3.77 -16.16
C VAL A 130 6.09 4.48 -16.92
N THR A 131 5.94 5.79 -17.09
CA THR A 131 7.01 6.68 -17.55
C THR A 131 7.25 7.74 -16.49
N VAL A 132 8.51 7.93 -16.12
CA VAL A 132 8.95 9.03 -15.26
C VAL A 132 9.89 9.92 -16.06
N GLU A 133 9.59 11.22 -16.11
CA GLU A 133 10.45 12.24 -16.70
C GLU A 133 10.96 13.16 -15.58
N ASN A 134 12.25 13.44 -15.60
CA ASN A 134 12.86 14.44 -14.75
C ASN A 134 12.77 15.81 -15.47
N ILE A 135 11.91 16.69 -14.94
CA ILE A 135 11.70 18.04 -15.47
C ILE A 135 12.44 19.11 -14.64
N GLY A 136 13.21 18.69 -13.64
CA GLY A 136 14.06 19.54 -12.80
C GLY A 136 15.49 19.67 -13.32
N ASP A 137 16.31 20.33 -12.50
CA ASP A 137 17.69 20.66 -12.81
C ASP A 137 18.71 19.67 -12.18
N ASP A 138 18.26 18.85 -11.21
CA ASP A 138 19.09 17.87 -10.51
C ASP A 138 18.74 16.42 -10.93
N GLU A 139 19.59 15.44 -10.57
CA GLU A 139 19.30 14.01 -10.81
C GLU A 139 18.10 13.56 -9.97
N LEU A 140 17.15 12.87 -10.61
CA LEU A 140 15.95 12.31 -9.98
C LEU A 140 16.15 10.82 -9.67
N THR A 141 16.01 10.45 -8.40
CA THR A 141 15.99 9.05 -7.95
C THR A 141 14.58 8.65 -7.58
N ILE A 142 14.09 7.56 -8.15
CA ILE A 142 12.80 6.95 -7.82
C ILE A 142 13.04 5.59 -7.19
N SER A 143 12.48 5.39 -6.00
CA SER A 143 12.46 4.11 -5.30
C SER A 143 11.06 3.50 -5.41
N THR A 144 10.89 2.51 -6.28
CA THR A 144 9.60 1.84 -6.44
C THR A 144 9.11 1.22 -5.13
N LEU A 145 10.02 0.62 -4.35
CA LEU A 145 9.69 -0.04 -3.07
C LEU A 145 9.19 0.90 -1.97
N LEU A 146 9.60 2.17 -2.01
CA LEU A 146 9.22 3.15 -0.97
C LEU A 146 8.08 4.06 -1.41
N GLN A 147 7.91 4.23 -2.73
CA GLN A 147 7.05 5.25 -3.29
C GLN A 147 5.81 4.70 -4.00
N MET A 148 5.76 3.39 -4.25
CA MET A 148 4.69 2.82 -5.07
C MET A 148 4.10 1.56 -4.43
N GLU A 149 2.77 1.51 -4.38
CA GLU A 149 2.00 0.37 -3.91
C GLU A 149 0.73 0.21 -4.76
N LEU A 150 0.17 -0.99 -4.81
CA LEU A 150 -1.21 -1.14 -5.28
C LEU A 150 -2.18 -1.14 -4.10
N LYS A 151 -3.37 -0.59 -4.33
CA LYS A 151 -4.43 -0.56 -3.32
C LYS A 151 -5.79 -0.90 -3.94
N ASP A 152 -6.54 -1.78 -3.29
CA ASP A 152 -7.90 -2.10 -3.76
C ASP A 152 -8.96 -1.16 -3.18
N GLY A 153 -10.19 -1.25 -3.71
CA GLY A 153 -11.32 -0.45 -3.25
C GLY A 153 -11.77 -0.73 -1.81
N ARG A 154 -11.19 -1.72 -1.14
CA ARG A 154 -11.44 -2.07 0.26
C ARG A 154 -10.29 -1.68 1.18
N GLY A 155 -9.28 -1.00 0.64
CA GLY A 155 -8.12 -0.51 1.37
C GLY A 155 -7.05 -1.56 1.67
N ARG A 156 -7.02 -2.69 0.96
CA ARG A 156 -5.90 -3.62 1.02
C ARG A 156 -4.78 -3.15 0.13
N THR A 157 -3.58 -3.21 0.63
CA THR A 157 -2.35 -2.87 -0.08
C THR A 157 -1.67 -4.12 -0.60
N TYR A 158 -1.04 -4.00 -1.75
CA TYR A 158 -0.27 -5.05 -2.40
C TYR A 158 1.10 -4.50 -2.77
N ASP A 159 2.13 -5.15 -2.25
CA ASP A 159 3.52 -4.76 -2.44
C ASP A 159 4.05 -5.16 -3.82
N ILE A 160 5.18 -4.56 -4.19
CA ILE A 160 5.92 -4.92 -5.40
C ILE A 160 6.35 -6.39 -5.35
N SER A 161 6.09 -7.10 -6.44
CA SER A 161 6.50 -8.50 -6.61
C SER A 161 7.84 -8.58 -7.35
N ILE A 162 8.89 -8.94 -6.62
CA ILE A 162 10.22 -9.20 -7.20
C ILE A 162 10.14 -10.40 -8.17
N VAL A 163 9.32 -11.41 -7.82
CA VAL A 163 9.10 -12.57 -8.69
C VAL A 163 8.35 -12.15 -9.96
N GLY A 164 7.31 -11.33 -9.81
CA GLY A 164 6.54 -10.77 -10.92
C GLY A 164 7.37 -9.89 -11.84
N ALA A 165 8.40 -9.20 -11.35
CA ALA A 165 9.28 -8.39 -12.19
C ALA A 165 10.01 -9.22 -13.26
N SER A 166 10.24 -10.53 -13.01
CA SER A 166 10.92 -11.41 -13.97
C SER A 166 10.08 -11.75 -15.22
N VAL A 167 8.75 -11.49 -15.21
CA VAL A 167 7.89 -11.63 -16.40
C VAL A 167 7.77 -10.35 -17.20
N SER A 168 8.51 -9.29 -16.82
CA SER A 168 8.61 -8.04 -17.55
C SER A 168 9.85 -8.02 -18.43
N ASP A 169 9.70 -7.62 -19.69
CA ASP A 169 10.83 -7.38 -20.59
C ASP A 169 11.55 -6.06 -20.27
N ARG A 170 10.94 -5.18 -19.46
CA ARG A 170 11.44 -3.85 -19.09
C ARG A 170 11.08 -3.51 -17.65
N ASP A 171 11.76 -4.13 -16.71
CA ASP A 171 11.58 -3.83 -15.29
C ASP A 171 12.00 -2.38 -14.97
N PHE A 172 11.06 -1.59 -14.44
CA PHE A 172 11.29 -0.20 -14.08
C PHE A 172 12.20 -0.07 -12.85
N SER A 173 12.19 -1.04 -11.95
CA SER A 173 12.96 -1.01 -10.69
C SER A 173 14.47 -1.02 -10.92
N GLN A 174 14.91 -1.49 -12.09
CA GLN A 174 16.32 -1.52 -12.49
C GLN A 174 16.69 -0.23 -13.22
N GLY A 175 17.59 0.55 -12.67
CA GLY A 175 18.15 1.70 -13.39
C GLY A 175 18.80 2.75 -12.51
N ASP A 176 19.72 3.50 -13.16
CA ASP A 176 20.42 4.62 -12.55
C ASP A 176 19.49 5.82 -12.34
N PRO A 177 19.87 6.82 -11.54
CA PRO A 177 19.14 8.08 -11.45
C PRO A 177 18.83 8.70 -12.82
N ILE A 178 17.69 9.35 -12.94
CA ILE A 178 17.26 9.98 -14.19
C ILE A 178 17.89 11.39 -14.26
N PRO A 179 18.77 11.67 -15.23
CA PRO A 179 19.40 13.00 -15.34
C PRO A 179 18.37 14.07 -15.71
N PRO A 180 18.70 15.37 -15.49
CA PRO A 180 17.86 16.49 -15.93
C PRO A 180 17.43 16.39 -17.38
N GLY A 181 16.12 16.53 -17.65
CA GLY A 181 15.52 16.36 -18.98
C GLY A 181 15.46 14.91 -19.46
N GLY A 182 15.93 13.95 -18.66
CA GLY A 182 15.87 12.52 -18.96
C GLY A 182 14.52 11.90 -18.65
N ARG A 183 14.32 10.67 -19.14
CA ARG A 183 13.12 9.87 -18.81
C ARG A 183 13.46 8.39 -18.74
N ARG A 184 12.68 7.67 -17.96
CA ARG A 184 12.69 6.21 -17.87
C ARG A 184 11.27 5.69 -18.06
N ARG A 185 11.15 4.58 -18.78
CA ARG A 185 9.89 3.84 -18.94
C ARG A 185 10.15 2.37 -18.67
N GLY A 186 9.23 1.73 -17.97
CA GLY A 186 9.26 0.30 -17.69
C GLY A 186 8.01 -0.15 -16.97
N GLU A 187 7.95 -1.44 -16.69
CA GLU A 187 6.86 -2.05 -15.94
C GLU A 187 7.27 -2.27 -14.49
N ILE A 188 6.32 -2.02 -13.59
CA ILE A 188 6.42 -2.37 -12.17
C ILE A 188 5.45 -3.52 -11.95
N ALA A 189 5.94 -4.60 -11.35
CA ALA A 189 5.15 -5.80 -11.11
C ALA A 189 4.68 -5.85 -9.65
N PHE A 190 3.41 -6.16 -9.48
CA PHE A 190 2.77 -6.41 -8.20
C PHE A 190 2.09 -7.79 -8.24
N GLU A 191 1.69 -8.29 -7.08
CA GLU A 191 0.87 -9.48 -6.98
C GLU A 191 -0.41 -9.15 -6.21
N ALA A 192 -1.55 -9.44 -6.83
CA ALA A 192 -2.87 -9.15 -6.27
C ALA A 192 -3.86 -10.27 -6.60
N PRO A 193 -4.98 -10.43 -5.85
CA PRO A 193 -6.01 -11.42 -6.18
C PRO A 193 -6.56 -11.23 -7.58
N ASP A 194 -6.85 -12.34 -8.25
CA ASP A 194 -7.43 -12.37 -9.59
C ASP A 194 -8.66 -11.45 -9.70
N GLY A 195 -8.62 -10.54 -10.68
CA GLY A 195 -9.78 -9.72 -11.04
C GLY A 195 -10.23 -8.73 -9.97
N VAL A 196 -9.39 -8.38 -8.97
CA VAL A 196 -9.74 -7.36 -7.98
C VAL A 196 -10.03 -6.01 -8.66
N ASP A 197 -11.19 -5.40 -8.35
CA ASP A 197 -11.68 -4.16 -8.95
C ASP A 197 -12.51 -3.37 -7.89
N PRO A 198 -12.33 -2.05 -7.71
CA PRO A 198 -11.30 -1.23 -8.34
C PRO A 198 -9.89 -1.51 -7.79
N LEU A 199 -8.88 -1.20 -8.59
CA LEU A 199 -7.48 -1.29 -8.26
C LEU A 199 -6.77 0.03 -8.60
N TYR A 200 -6.00 0.55 -7.67
CA TYR A 200 -5.27 1.81 -7.81
C TYR A 200 -3.78 1.58 -7.68
N LEU A 201 -2.98 2.25 -8.52
CA LEU A 201 -1.58 2.52 -8.19
C LEU A 201 -1.54 3.77 -7.31
N VAL A 202 -0.94 3.65 -6.15
CA VAL A 202 -0.66 4.77 -5.25
C VAL A 202 0.79 5.17 -5.42
N MET A 203 1.02 6.44 -5.72
CA MET A 203 2.36 7.02 -5.81
C MET A 203 2.52 8.04 -4.69
N ASP A 204 3.53 7.82 -3.84
CA ASP A 204 3.97 8.76 -2.81
C ASP A 204 5.24 9.47 -3.34
N PHE A 205 5.11 10.75 -3.68
CA PHE A 205 6.21 11.52 -4.24
C PHE A 205 7.24 11.97 -3.19
N ASP A 206 6.81 12.12 -1.95
CA ASP A 206 7.69 12.50 -0.84
C ASP A 206 7.37 11.68 0.41
N VAL A 207 8.02 10.52 0.52
CA VAL A 207 7.87 9.60 1.66
C VAL A 207 8.26 10.22 3.02
N PHE A 208 8.84 11.41 3.01
CA PHE A 208 9.23 12.15 4.21
C PHE A 208 8.35 13.36 4.49
N ALA A 209 7.47 13.74 3.55
CA ALA A 209 6.49 14.81 3.73
C ALA A 209 5.07 14.25 3.85
N GLU A 210 4.24 14.93 4.62
CA GLU A 210 2.86 14.52 4.84
C GLU A 210 1.97 14.92 3.64
N GLY A 211 1.21 13.95 3.09
CA GLY A 211 0.04 14.25 2.26
C GLY A 211 0.23 14.26 0.74
N ASP A 212 1.35 13.77 0.20
CA ASP A 212 1.65 13.86 -1.23
C ASP A 212 1.36 12.56 -2.01
N LYS A 213 0.35 11.79 -1.55
CA LYS A 213 -0.12 10.59 -2.26
C LYS A 213 -1.00 10.95 -3.45
N SER A 214 -0.74 10.31 -4.58
CA SER A 214 -1.56 10.39 -5.79
C SER A 214 -2.06 9.01 -6.19
N PHE A 215 -3.31 8.95 -6.65
CA PHE A 215 -4.01 7.71 -6.98
C PHE A 215 -4.26 7.63 -8.48
N PHE A 216 -3.86 6.53 -9.10
CA PHE A 216 -4.13 6.23 -10.50
C PHE A 216 -5.03 5.00 -10.57
N GLN A 217 -6.25 5.15 -11.05
CA GLN A 217 -7.16 4.02 -11.24
C GLN A 217 -6.68 3.19 -12.42
N LEU A 218 -6.46 1.90 -12.18
CA LEU A 218 -5.97 0.96 -13.17
C LEU A 218 -7.10 0.17 -13.82
N ARG A 219 -8.14 -0.10 -13.04
CA ARG A 219 -9.37 -0.80 -13.44
C ARG A 219 -10.46 -0.63 -12.41
#